data_6222875eefa06515baba2cd8a7a89f83
#
_entry.id   6222875eefa06515baba2cd8a7a89f83
#
_cell.length_a   1.000
_cell.length_b   1.000
_cell.length_c   1.000
_cell.angle_alpha   90.00
_cell.angle_beta   90.00
_cell.angle_gamma   90.00
#
_symmetry.space_group_name_H-M   'P 1'
#
loop_
_entity.id
_entity.type
_entity.pdbx_description
1 polymer ?
#
loop_
_entity_poly.entity_id
_entity_poly.type
_entity_poly.pdbx_seq_one_letter_code
_entity_poly.pdbx_strand_id
1 'polypeptide(L)'
;MSPPTEIQADTLKRFIAGWGGWTMESFFATLSDDFTQKPLPLSCGEPARGREQLYPLLSSLMTMMTNFKLTIHNTIHDPSNNAAVVYAVADGDTPFGPYHNEQAVFIWFNSKGDKVDRIEELFDTAFMAEFKPKFKKWALENPGAAAWRPPPTNA
;
A
#
# COMPACT_ATOMS: atom_id res chain seq x y z
N MET A 1 -17.43 -17.52 10.35
CA MET A 1 -16.25 -18.41 10.39
C MET A 1 -15.12 -17.73 9.65
N SER A 2 -13.94 -17.66 10.25
CA SER A 2 -12.76 -17.11 9.57
C SER A 2 -12.29 -18.06 8.47
N PRO A 3 -11.75 -17.52 7.35
CA PRO A 3 -11.18 -18.36 6.30
C PRO A 3 -9.99 -19.18 6.82
N PRO A 4 -9.59 -20.25 6.11
CA PRO A 4 -8.47 -21.09 6.54
C PRO A 4 -7.18 -20.28 6.74
N THR A 5 -6.47 -20.60 7.81
CA THR A 5 -5.23 -19.91 8.20
C THR A 5 -4.18 -19.93 7.08
N GLU A 6 -4.05 -21.05 6.38
CA GLU A 6 -3.08 -21.21 5.30
C GLU A 6 -3.38 -20.31 4.10
N ILE A 7 -4.66 -20.11 3.79
CA ILE A 7 -5.08 -19.20 2.71
C ILE A 7 -4.74 -17.76 3.06
N GLN A 8 -5.06 -17.33 4.29
CA GLN A 8 -4.68 -16.00 4.79
C GLN A 8 -3.17 -15.80 4.77
N ALA A 9 -2.42 -16.77 5.24
CA ALA A 9 -0.95 -16.72 5.30
C ALA A 9 -0.33 -16.59 3.89
N ASP A 10 -0.86 -17.33 2.92
CA ASP A 10 -0.42 -17.21 1.52
C ASP A 10 -0.74 -15.85 0.95
N THR A 11 -1.94 -15.33 1.20
CA THR A 11 -2.35 -13.99 0.75
C THR A 11 -1.45 -12.90 1.35
N LEU A 12 -1.14 -13.01 2.64
CA LEU A 12 -0.22 -12.09 3.31
C LEU A 12 1.16 -12.09 2.66
N LYS A 13 1.70 -13.29 2.38
CA LYS A 13 2.99 -13.43 1.71
C LYS A 13 2.98 -12.80 0.32
N ARG A 14 1.93 -13.02 -0.47
CA ARG A 14 1.77 -12.44 -1.80
C ARG A 14 1.59 -10.92 -1.74
N PHE A 15 0.86 -10.40 -0.77
CA PHE A 15 0.70 -8.98 -0.55
C PHE A 15 2.05 -8.29 -0.27
N ILE A 16 2.84 -8.85 0.64
CA ILE A 16 4.17 -8.31 0.97
C ILE A 16 5.08 -8.35 -0.26
N ALA A 17 5.09 -9.45 -1.00
CA ALA A 17 5.88 -9.59 -2.22
C ALA A 17 5.45 -8.58 -3.29
N GLY A 18 4.16 -8.37 -3.46
CA GLY A 18 3.61 -7.41 -4.40
C GLY A 18 3.95 -5.96 -4.05
N TRP A 19 3.92 -5.63 -2.77
CA TRP A 19 4.35 -4.32 -2.28
C TRP A 19 5.86 -4.12 -2.53
N GLY A 20 6.68 -5.11 -2.19
CA GLY A 20 8.13 -5.06 -2.42
C GLY A 20 8.51 -5.01 -3.90
N GLY A 21 7.68 -5.53 -4.78
CA GLY A 21 7.89 -5.48 -6.23
C GLY A 21 7.79 -4.08 -6.83
N TRP A 22 7.13 -3.18 -6.14
CA TRP A 22 7.02 -1.76 -6.48
C TRP A 22 6.55 -1.49 -7.90
N THR A 23 5.55 -2.24 -8.35
CA THR A 23 4.81 -1.99 -9.59
C THR A 23 3.31 -1.93 -9.28
N MET A 24 2.57 -1.23 -10.14
CA MET A 24 1.11 -1.14 -9.97
C MET A 24 0.48 -2.53 -10.06
N GLU A 25 0.91 -3.33 -11.02
CA GLU A 25 0.40 -4.69 -11.22
C GLU A 25 0.66 -5.58 -10.01
N SER A 26 1.89 -5.57 -9.49
CA SER A 26 2.26 -6.42 -8.35
C SER A 26 1.54 -6.02 -7.06
N PHE A 27 1.39 -4.72 -6.83
CA PHE A 27 0.70 -4.22 -5.64
C PHE A 27 -0.79 -4.54 -5.67
N PHE A 28 -1.46 -4.32 -6.79
CA PHE A 28 -2.90 -4.53 -6.92
C PHE A 28 -3.30 -6.01 -7.12
N ALA A 29 -2.37 -6.90 -7.40
CA ALA A 29 -2.65 -8.31 -7.68
C ALA A 29 -3.38 -9.05 -6.55
N THR A 30 -3.11 -8.71 -5.30
CA THR A 30 -3.70 -9.35 -4.11
C THR A 30 -4.86 -8.56 -3.51
N LEU A 31 -5.22 -7.40 -4.07
CA LEU A 31 -6.27 -6.56 -3.54
C LEU A 31 -7.63 -6.95 -4.10
N SER A 32 -8.66 -6.96 -3.25
CA SER A 32 -10.04 -7.18 -3.71
C SER A 32 -10.57 -5.97 -4.49
N ASP A 33 -11.69 -6.17 -5.17
CA ASP A 33 -12.34 -5.07 -5.89
C ASP A 33 -12.85 -3.97 -4.95
N ASP A 34 -13.26 -4.35 -3.73
CA ASP A 34 -13.75 -3.42 -2.71
C ASP A 34 -12.64 -2.88 -1.79
N PHE A 35 -11.40 -3.11 -2.13
CA PHE A 35 -10.25 -2.71 -1.31
C PHE A 35 -10.28 -1.23 -0.93
N THR A 36 -9.95 -0.95 0.33
CA THR A 36 -9.76 0.41 0.84
C THR A 36 -8.43 0.55 1.56
N GLN A 37 -7.87 1.75 1.50
CA GLN A 37 -6.68 2.15 2.23
C GLN A 37 -7.00 3.40 3.05
N LYS A 38 -6.69 3.37 4.34
CA LYS A 38 -6.87 4.51 5.23
C LYS A 38 -5.53 4.94 5.81
N PRO A 39 -5.11 6.21 5.59
CA PRO A 39 -3.94 6.75 6.28
C PRO A 39 -4.19 6.91 7.78
N LEU A 40 -3.19 6.59 8.58
CA LEU A 40 -3.12 6.84 10.01
C LEU A 40 -1.95 7.79 10.30
N PRO A 41 -1.91 8.48 11.44
CA PRO A 41 -2.85 8.42 12.57
C PRO A 41 -4.22 8.99 12.22
N LEU A 42 -5.24 8.64 13.00
CA LEU A 42 -6.60 9.14 12.79
C LEU A 42 -6.67 10.67 12.84
N SER A 43 -5.78 11.29 13.61
CA SER A 43 -5.68 12.74 13.75
C SER A 43 -5.28 13.47 12.45
N CYS A 44 -4.76 12.78 11.43
CA CYS A 44 -4.48 13.40 10.14
C CYS A 44 -5.77 13.71 9.35
N GLY A 45 -6.89 13.10 9.74
CA GLY A 45 -8.22 13.40 9.17
C GLY A 45 -8.42 12.93 7.73
N GLU A 46 -7.52 12.13 7.17
CA GLU A 46 -7.67 11.65 5.81
C GLU A 46 -8.69 10.52 5.73
N PRO A 47 -9.63 10.57 4.77
CA PRO A 47 -10.61 9.51 4.59
C PRO A 47 -9.99 8.26 3.98
N ALA A 48 -10.69 7.12 4.11
CA ALA A 48 -10.35 5.91 3.38
C ALA A 48 -10.51 6.13 1.87
N ARG A 49 -9.62 5.52 1.09
CA ARG A 49 -9.60 5.59 -0.36
C ARG A 49 -9.85 4.24 -0.97
N GLY A 50 -10.71 4.18 -1.97
CA GLY A 50 -10.89 2.98 -2.78
C GLY A 50 -9.82 2.84 -3.88
N ARG A 51 -9.89 1.77 -4.64
CA ARG A 51 -8.91 1.48 -5.70
C ARG A 51 -8.78 2.60 -6.71
N GLU A 52 -9.91 3.16 -7.19
CA GLU A 52 -9.89 4.21 -8.21
C GLU A 52 -9.18 5.48 -7.74
N GLN A 53 -9.31 5.82 -6.46
CA GLN A 53 -8.63 6.97 -5.87
C GLN A 53 -7.15 6.71 -5.66
N LEU A 54 -6.78 5.44 -5.42
CA LEU A 54 -5.39 5.04 -5.21
C LEU A 54 -4.58 4.96 -6.51
N TYR A 55 -5.22 4.62 -7.64
CA TYR A 55 -4.51 4.44 -8.90
C TYR A 55 -3.63 5.64 -9.28
N PRO A 56 -4.15 6.87 -9.39
CA PRO A 56 -3.32 8.00 -9.77
C PRO A 56 -2.26 8.32 -8.72
N LEU A 57 -2.59 8.19 -7.45
CA LEU A 57 -1.66 8.46 -6.35
C LEU A 57 -0.46 7.50 -6.38
N LEU A 58 -0.72 6.19 -6.42
CA LEU A 58 0.34 5.18 -6.42
C LEU A 58 1.10 5.14 -7.73
N SER A 59 0.42 5.36 -8.86
CA SER A 59 1.09 5.46 -10.16
C SER A 59 2.11 6.60 -10.17
N SER A 60 1.75 7.77 -9.65
CA SER A 60 2.67 8.90 -9.52
C SER A 60 3.83 8.57 -8.59
N LEU A 61 3.54 7.98 -7.43
CA LEU A 61 4.56 7.63 -6.44
C LEU A 61 5.55 6.59 -6.98
N MET A 62 5.05 5.54 -7.62
CA MET A 62 5.88 4.48 -8.19
C MET A 62 6.69 4.95 -9.41
N THR A 63 6.17 5.92 -10.17
CA THR A 63 6.91 6.53 -11.27
C THR A 63 8.05 7.42 -10.75
N MET A 64 7.78 8.19 -9.71
CA MET A 64 8.74 9.13 -9.14
C MET A 64 9.88 8.42 -8.38
N MET A 65 9.55 7.39 -7.61
CA MET A 65 10.50 6.74 -6.71
C MET A 65 11.22 5.58 -7.40
N THR A 66 12.54 5.63 -7.40
CA THR A 66 13.41 4.59 -7.96
C THR A 66 14.18 3.87 -6.86
N ASN A 67 14.77 2.72 -7.19
CA ASN A 67 15.56 1.91 -6.25
C ASN A 67 14.80 1.58 -4.97
N PHE A 68 13.51 1.27 -5.09
CA PHE A 68 12.65 0.94 -3.96
C PHE A 68 13.11 -0.36 -3.29
N LYS A 69 13.19 -0.31 -1.96
CA LYS A 69 13.50 -1.47 -1.13
C LYS A 69 12.55 -1.51 0.06
N LEU A 70 11.90 -2.65 0.25
CA LEU A 70 11.05 -2.91 1.40
C LEU A 70 11.77 -3.86 2.35
N THR A 71 11.93 -3.44 3.60
CA THR A 71 12.51 -4.27 4.67
C THR A 71 11.42 -4.57 5.70
N ILE A 72 11.09 -5.84 5.86
CA ILE A 72 10.11 -6.29 6.86
C ILE A 72 10.82 -6.53 8.18
N HIS A 73 10.42 -5.80 9.22
CA HIS A 73 10.96 -5.97 10.57
C HIS A 73 10.16 -6.95 11.40
N ASN A 74 8.83 -6.95 11.26
CA ASN A 74 7.97 -7.84 12.01
C ASN A 74 6.67 -8.08 11.28
N THR A 75 6.11 -9.28 11.47
CA THR A 75 4.82 -9.68 10.94
C THR A 75 4.06 -10.42 12.01
N ILE A 76 2.84 -9.98 12.28
CA ILE A 76 1.92 -10.64 13.21
C ILE A 76 0.68 -11.03 12.40
N HIS A 77 0.36 -12.33 12.42
CA HIS A 77 -0.84 -12.86 11.78
C HIS A 77 -1.82 -13.31 12.86
N ASP A 78 -3.04 -12.81 12.79
CA ASP A 78 -4.14 -13.18 13.68
C ASP A 78 -5.28 -13.80 12.84
N PRO A 79 -5.22 -15.12 12.63
CA PRO A 79 -6.22 -15.80 11.79
C PRO A 79 -7.64 -15.70 12.34
N SER A 80 -7.80 -15.66 13.66
CA SER A 80 -9.12 -15.62 14.28
C SER A 80 -9.87 -14.31 14.01
N ASN A 81 -9.13 -13.21 13.84
CA ASN A 81 -9.69 -11.91 13.49
C ASN A 81 -9.55 -11.60 11.98
N ASN A 82 -9.12 -12.57 11.17
CA ASN A 82 -8.94 -12.41 9.73
C ASN A 82 -8.05 -11.21 9.39
N ALA A 83 -6.96 -11.04 10.14
CA ALA A 83 -6.15 -9.84 10.11
C ALA A 83 -4.65 -10.14 10.28
N ALA A 84 -3.84 -9.17 9.90
CA ALA A 84 -2.40 -9.19 10.13
C ALA A 84 -1.85 -7.77 10.31
N VAL A 85 -0.67 -7.67 10.88
CA VAL A 85 0.09 -6.42 10.97
C VAL A 85 1.49 -6.66 10.46
N VAL A 86 1.97 -5.75 9.63
CA VAL A 86 3.36 -5.75 9.12
C VAL A 86 4.01 -4.44 9.54
N TYR A 87 5.16 -4.55 10.20
CA TYR A 87 6.01 -3.42 10.52
C TYR A 87 7.21 -3.42 9.57
N ALA A 88 7.37 -2.34 8.80
CA ALA A 88 8.31 -2.31 7.69
C ALA A 88 8.95 -0.93 7.50
N VAL A 89 10.09 -0.93 6.82
CA VAL A 89 10.73 0.29 6.33
C VAL A 89 10.76 0.23 4.82
N ALA A 90 10.28 1.30 4.19
CA ALA A 90 10.37 1.51 2.76
C ALA A 90 11.44 2.56 2.48
N ASP A 91 12.42 2.21 1.67
CA ASP A 91 13.49 3.08 1.22
C ASP A 91 13.42 3.26 -0.29
N GLY A 92 13.89 4.41 -0.78
CA GLY A 92 13.96 4.68 -2.21
C GLY A 92 14.62 6.02 -2.50
N ASP A 93 14.76 6.32 -3.79
CA ASP A 93 15.30 7.59 -4.28
C ASP A 93 14.17 8.42 -4.89
N THR A 94 14.14 9.71 -4.58
CA THR A 94 13.21 10.68 -5.16
C THR A 94 13.96 11.88 -5.72
N PRO A 95 13.32 12.71 -6.57
CA PRO A 95 13.95 13.93 -7.09
C PRO A 95 14.37 14.96 -6.03
N PHE A 96 13.80 14.85 -4.82
CA PHE A 96 14.06 15.79 -3.72
C PHE A 96 14.75 15.14 -2.52
N GLY A 97 15.43 14.03 -2.73
CA GLY A 97 16.23 13.35 -1.72
C GLY A 97 15.76 11.93 -1.42
N PRO A 98 16.43 11.24 -0.49
CA PRO A 98 16.07 9.87 -0.16
C PRO A 98 14.70 9.77 0.51
N TYR A 99 13.95 8.75 0.15
CA TYR A 99 12.72 8.33 0.84
C TYR A 99 13.08 7.31 1.90
N HIS A 100 12.61 7.52 3.11
CA HIS A 100 12.76 6.57 4.21
C HIS A 100 11.53 6.67 5.10
N ASN A 101 10.63 5.71 4.96
CA ASN A 101 9.37 5.70 5.71
C ASN A 101 9.24 4.41 6.51
N GLU A 102 9.22 4.56 7.82
CA GLU A 102 8.96 3.49 8.76
C GLU A 102 7.47 3.45 9.06
N GLN A 103 6.85 2.29 8.89
CA GLN A 103 5.39 2.21 8.92
C GLN A 103 4.87 0.90 9.48
N ALA A 104 3.69 0.97 10.09
CA ALA A 104 2.89 -0.19 10.46
C ALA A 104 1.67 -0.28 9.56
N VAL A 105 1.46 -1.43 8.94
CA VAL A 105 0.33 -1.69 8.05
C VAL A 105 -0.56 -2.75 8.67
N PHE A 106 -1.78 -2.34 8.99
CA PHE A 106 -2.83 -3.22 9.49
C PHE A 106 -3.62 -3.74 8.27
N ILE A 107 -3.80 -5.06 8.19
CA ILE A 107 -4.31 -5.75 7.01
C ILE A 107 -5.52 -6.58 7.41
N TRP A 108 -6.62 -6.50 6.64
CA TRP A 108 -7.77 -7.38 6.77
C TRP A 108 -8.02 -8.09 5.44
N PHE A 109 -8.24 -9.38 5.52
CA PHE A 109 -8.52 -10.20 4.35
C PHE A 109 -10.02 -10.21 4.03
N ASN A 110 -10.35 -10.60 2.80
CA ASN A 110 -11.75 -10.82 2.42
C ASN A 110 -12.31 -12.07 3.10
N SER A 111 -13.60 -12.36 2.90
CA SER A 111 -14.28 -13.50 3.51
C SER A 111 -13.69 -14.86 3.12
N LYS A 112 -13.04 -14.96 1.97
CA LYS A 112 -12.35 -16.17 1.51
C LYS A 112 -10.90 -16.25 1.96
N GLY A 113 -10.34 -15.15 2.44
CA GLY A 113 -8.93 -15.05 2.84
C GLY A 113 -7.95 -14.94 1.67
N ASP A 114 -8.41 -14.94 0.44
CA ASP A 114 -7.57 -15.00 -0.77
C ASP A 114 -7.24 -13.64 -1.37
N LYS A 115 -7.80 -12.56 -0.81
CA LYS A 115 -7.53 -11.18 -1.17
C LYS A 115 -7.46 -10.29 0.07
N VAL A 116 -6.83 -9.14 -0.09
CA VAL A 116 -6.83 -8.08 0.94
C VAL A 116 -7.95 -7.11 0.65
N ASP A 117 -8.85 -6.94 1.63
CA ASP A 117 -9.99 -6.02 1.54
C ASP A 117 -9.69 -4.61 2.05
N ARG A 118 -8.82 -4.52 3.05
CA ARG A 118 -8.59 -3.25 3.74
C ARG A 118 -7.19 -3.21 4.31
N ILE A 119 -6.54 -2.06 4.16
CA ILE A 119 -5.35 -1.73 4.94
C ILE A 119 -5.54 -0.38 5.64
N GLU A 120 -4.92 -0.25 6.79
CA GLU A 120 -4.73 1.02 7.48
C GLU A 120 -3.24 1.17 7.75
N GLU A 121 -2.68 2.31 7.32
CA GLU A 121 -1.24 2.51 7.35
C GLU A 121 -0.85 3.66 8.28
N LEU A 122 -0.11 3.34 9.33
CA LEU A 122 0.51 4.34 10.19
C LEU A 122 1.91 4.66 9.65
N PHE A 123 2.04 5.85 9.10
CA PHE A 123 3.28 6.37 8.52
C PHE A 123 4.14 7.09 9.55
N ASP A 124 5.43 7.24 9.25
CA ASP A 124 6.29 8.19 9.93
C ASP A 124 5.80 9.62 9.63
N THR A 125 5.09 10.21 10.59
CA THR A 125 4.43 11.50 10.39
C THR A 125 5.41 12.66 10.23
N ALA A 126 6.58 12.59 10.87
CA ALA A 126 7.60 13.62 10.73
C ALA A 126 8.17 13.64 9.32
N PHE A 127 8.52 12.46 8.80
CA PHE A 127 8.97 12.32 7.41
C PHE A 127 7.89 12.74 6.41
N MET A 128 6.66 12.28 6.60
CA MET A 128 5.57 12.56 5.66
C MET A 128 5.14 14.02 5.65
N ALA A 129 5.28 14.74 6.76
CA ALA A 129 4.99 16.17 6.80
C ALA A 129 5.87 16.98 5.84
N GLU A 130 7.12 16.57 5.66
CA GLU A 130 8.02 17.21 4.68
C GLU A 130 7.87 16.64 3.29
N PHE A 131 7.64 15.33 3.16
CA PHE A 131 7.56 14.64 1.88
C PHE A 131 6.28 14.97 1.10
N LYS A 132 5.12 14.96 1.75
CA LYS A 132 3.82 15.13 1.08
C LYS A 132 3.71 16.42 0.26
N PRO A 133 4.11 17.60 0.74
CA PRO A 133 4.04 18.83 -0.07
C PRO A 133 4.92 18.77 -1.32
N LYS A 134 6.11 18.19 -1.20
CA LYS A 134 7.05 18.02 -2.31
C LYS A 134 6.51 17.05 -3.36
N PHE A 135 5.96 15.93 -2.90
CA PHE A 135 5.33 14.95 -3.78
C PHE A 135 4.11 15.53 -4.50
N LYS A 136 3.25 16.23 -3.78
CA LYS A 136 2.06 16.88 -4.38
C LYS A 136 2.45 17.86 -5.48
N LYS A 137 3.46 18.69 -5.24
CA LYS A 137 4.00 19.61 -6.25
C LYS A 137 4.51 18.85 -7.47
N TRP A 138 5.33 17.82 -7.25
CA TRP A 138 5.86 16.99 -8.34
C TRP A 138 4.75 16.34 -9.17
N ALA A 139 3.73 15.79 -8.52
CA ALA A 139 2.61 15.14 -9.19
C ALA A 139 1.82 16.11 -10.08
N LEU A 140 1.63 17.37 -9.64
CA LEU A 140 0.99 18.41 -10.43
C LEU A 140 1.82 18.80 -11.66
N GLU A 141 3.14 18.79 -11.54
CA GLU A 141 4.08 19.09 -12.63
C GLU A 141 4.27 17.90 -13.59
N ASN A 142 3.88 16.70 -13.18
CA ASN A 142 4.05 15.46 -13.96
C ASN A 142 2.73 14.66 -14.05
N PRO A 143 1.69 15.22 -14.67
CA PRO A 143 0.37 14.58 -14.69
C PRO A 143 0.34 13.22 -15.40
N GLY A 144 1.24 13.00 -16.36
CA GLY A 144 1.37 11.71 -17.05
C GLY A 144 1.75 10.55 -16.14
N ALA A 145 2.40 10.82 -15.01
CA ALA A 145 2.78 9.79 -14.04
C ALA A 145 1.56 9.13 -13.36
N ALA A 146 0.40 9.78 -13.37
CA ALA A 146 -0.84 9.27 -12.78
C ALA A 146 -1.69 8.43 -13.76
N ALA A 147 -1.14 8.09 -14.91
CA ALA A 147 -1.92 7.53 -16.03
C ALA A 147 -2.24 6.04 -15.95
N TRP A 148 -1.61 5.31 -15.02
CA TRP A 148 -1.86 3.87 -14.94
C TRP A 148 -3.34 3.56 -14.64
N ARG A 149 -3.86 2.57 -15.34
CA ARG A 149 -5.20 2.01 -15.11
C ARG A 149 -5.12 0.49 -15.19
N PRO A 150 -5.95 -0.23 -14.43
CA PRO A 150 -5.96 -1.68 -14.53
C PRO A 150 -6.38 -2.11 -15.95
N PRO A 151 -5.87 -3.26 -16.41
CA PRO A 151 -6.37 -3.83 -17.66
C PRO A 151 -7.88 -4.11 -17.53
N PRO A 152 -8.63 -4.03 -18.63
CA PRO A 152 -10.03 -4.39 -18.59
C PRO A 152 -10.19 -5.82 -18.09
N THR A 153 -11.08 -6.03 -17.13
CA THR A 153 -11.50 -7.37 -16.74
C THR A 153 -12.20 -7.98 -17.95
N ASN A 154 -11.57 -8.99 -18.54
CA ASN A 154 -12.25 -9.79 -19.55
C ASN A 154 -13.48 -10.41 -18.88
N ALA A 155 -14.62 -9.92 -19.29
CA ALA A 155 -15.89 -10.48 -18.89
C ALA A 155 -16.03 -11.92 -19.40
#